data_b706d839efef1ffba1ad0f63d3c556ee
#
_entry.id   b706d839efef1ffba1ad0f63d3c556ee
#
_cell.length_a   1.000
_cell.length_b   1.000
_cell.length_c   1.000
_cell.angle_alpha   90.00
_cell.angle_beta   90.00
_cell.angle_gamma   90.00
#
_symmetry.space_group_name_H-M   'P 1'
#
loop_
_entity.id
_entity.type
_entity.pdbx_description
1 polymer ?
#
loop_
_entity_poly.entity_id
_entity_poly.type
_entity_poly.pdbx_seq_one_letter_code
_entity_poly.pdbx_strand_id
1 'polypeptide(L)'
;DSEHIKIKKKTDKPGIDIYIDGKTHGEAVYIPVVLSKSGMTDLVYNDFYVEDGADVRIVAGCGIHNSGCNESRHDGIHTFHVGKNANVRYEEKHYGEGNGTGARVLNPVTNIFVGENSVFTLDTAQIKGVDSTVRETNVELGKDAKLYVTERLMTDGEQKAESNIEVQLNGEDSSAQIVSRSVGKGNSVQTFHPNAIGNSKCQAHIQCDSIIMDHA
;
A
#
# COMPACT_ATOMS: atom_id res chain seq x y z
N ASP A 1 -5.95 7.23 19.12
CA ASP A 1 -6.86 8.40 19.04
C ASP A 1 -6.14 9.66 19.48
N SER A 2 -6.41 10.75 18.82
CA SER A 2 -6.03 12.11 19.21
C SER A 2 -7.27 13.01 19.24
N GLU A 3 -7.08 14.34 19.40
CA GLU A 3 -8.18 15.28 19.28
C GLU A 3 -8.83 15.21 17.89
N HIS A 4 -8.00 15.10 16.85
CA HIS A 4 -8.40 15.18 15.44
C HIS A 4 -8.49 13.82 14.72
N ILE A 5 -8.04 12.73 15.36
CA ILE A 5 -8.05 11.40 14.76
C ILE A 5 -8.79 10.42 15.65
N LYS A 6 -9.83 9.78 15.11
CA LYS A 6 -10.65 8.78 15.82
C LYS A 6 -10.60 7.44 15.13
N ILE A 7 -10.29 6.38 15.87
CA ILE A 7 -10.23 5.01 15.39
C ILE A 7 -11.40 4.23 15.98
N LYS A 8 -12.19 3.60 15.12
CA LYS A 8 -13.35 2.79 15.52
C LYS A 8 -13.22 1.40 14.95
N LYS A 9 -13.56 0.40 15.75
CA LYS A 9 -13.69 -0.98 15.25
C LYS A 9 -14.90 -1.08 14.33
N LYS A 10 -14.75 -1.76 13.19
CA LYS A 10 -15.88 -2.10 12.31
C LYS A 10 -16.82 -3.08 12.98
N THR A 11 -18.10 -2.98 12.67
CA THR A 11 -19.16 -3.85 13.21
C THR A 11 -19.65 -4.90 12.21
N ASP A 12 -19.39 -4.70 10.93
CA ASP A 12 -19.86 -5.52 9.81
C ASP A 12 -18.80 -6.53 9.32
N LYS A 13 -17.53 -6.22 9.51
CA LYS A 13 -16.38 -7.04 9.03
C LYS A 13 -15.15 -6.79 9.88
N PRO A 14 -14.13 -7.69 9.85
CA PRO A 14 -12.87 -7.45 10.58
C PRO A 14 -12.17 -6.18 10.08
N GLY A 15 -11.71 -5.34 11.01
CA GLY A 15 -10.96 -4.13 10.68
C GLY A 15 -11.40 -2.90 11.45
N ILE A 16 -10.95 -1.73 10.98
CA ILE A 16 -11.16 -0.44 11.64
C ILE A 16 -11.55 0.66 10.64
N ASP A 17 -12.28 1.65 11.14
CA ASP A 17 -12.53 2.93 10.47
C ASP A 17 -11.70 3.99 11.16
N ILE A 18 -10.94 4.78 10.39
CA ILE A 18 -10.09 5.85 10.87
C ILE A 18 -10.63 7.17 10.30
N TYR A 19 -11.11 8.03 11.18
CA TYR A 19 -11.65 9.34 10.83
C TYR A 19 -10.60 10.39 11.17
N ILE A 20 -10.21 11.19 10.18
CA ILE A 20 -9.17 12.22 10.26
C ILE A 20 -9.83 13.53 9.86
N ASP A 21 -10.03 14.41 10.84
CA ASP A 21 -10.71 15.68 10.61
C ASP A 21 -9.84 16.71 9.88
N GLY A 22 -10.47 17.73 9.30
CA GLY A 22 -9.81 18.74 8.47
C GLY A 22 -8.85 19.68 9.24
N LYS A 23 -8.82 19.61 10.59
CA LYS A 23 -7.88 20.37 11.42
C LYS A 23 -6.61 19.59 11.72
N THR A 24 -6.50 18.35 11.26
CA THR A 24 -5.31 17.52 11.42
C THR A 24 -4.16 18.14 10.64
N HIS A 25 -3.07 18.49 11.33
CA HIS A 25 -1.85 19.01 10.72
C HIS A 25 -0.62 18.37 11.35
N GLY A 26 0.12 17.60 10.54
CA GLY A 26 1.38 16.97 10.97
C GLY A 26 1.22 15.84 11.98
N GLU A 27 0.02 15.32 12.18
CA GLU A 27 -0.23 14.14 13.00
C GLU A 27 0.06 12.86 12.24
N ALA A 28 0.28 11.75 12.98
CA ALA A 28 0.54 10.45 12.40
C ALA A 28 -0.36 9.36 12.99
N VAL A 29 -0.78 8.43 12.11
CA VAL A 29 -1.48 7.20 12.47
C VAL A 29 -0.55 6.01 12.24
N TYR A 30 -0.42 5.12 13.23
CA TYR A 30 0.38 3.92 13.13
C TYR A 30 -0.49 2.67 13.22
N ILE A 31 -0.36 1.77 12.25
CA ILE A 31 -1.14 0.53 12.16
C ILE A 31 -0.16 -0.65 11.99
N PRO A 32 0.50 -1.10 13.07
CA PRO A 32 1.35 -2.28 13.01
C PRO A 32 0.51 -3.56 13.09
N VAL A 33 0.80 -4.52 12.22
CA VAL A 33 0.24 -5.87 12.26
C VAL A 33 1.38 -6.87 12.18
N VAL A 34 1.39 -7.86 13.08
CA VAL A 34 2.34 -8.96 13.05
C VAL A 34 1.61 -10.27 13.31
N LEU A 35 1.64 -11.15 12.31
CA LEU A 35 1.20 -12.54 12.45
C LEU A 35 2.36 -13.37 13.02
N SER A 36 2.19 -13.94 14.21
CA SER A 36 3.24 -14.71 14.87
C SER A 36 2.90 -16.22 15.02
N LYS A 37 1.72 -16.65 14.56
CA LYS A 37 1.28 -18.03 14.64
C LYS A 37 1.28 -18.68 13.26
N SER A 38 1.97 -19.83 13.15
CA SER A 38 1.97 -20.65 11.93
C SER A 38 0.57 -21.14 11.57
N GLY A 39 0.23 -21.12 10.29
CA GLY A 39 -1.07 -21.53 9.79
C GLY A 39 -2.20 -20.51 9.99
N MET A 40 -1.86 -19.27 10.35
CA MET A 40 -2.84 -18.23 10.51
C MET A 40 -3.14 -17.53 9.17
N THR A 41 -4.43 -17.39 8.86
CA THR A 41 -4.91 -16.53 7.78
C THR A 41 -5.67 -15.37 8.39
N ASP A 42 -5.28 -14.17 8.05
CA ASP A 42 -5.88 -12.93 8.54
C ASP A 42 -6.32 -12.05 7.34
N LEU A 43 -7.58 -11.60 7.38
CA LEU A 43 -8.18 -10.71 6.41
C LEU A 43 -8.79 -9.54 7.15
N VAL A 44 -8.31 -8.32 6.85
CA VAL A 44 -8.77 -7.10 7.52
C VAL A 44 -9.10 -6.00 6.53
N TYR A 45 -10.07 -5.16 6.90
CA TYR A 45 -10.54 -4.02 6.12
C TYR A 45 -10.34 -2.75 6.95
N ASN A 46 -9.50 -1.84 6.47
CA ASN A 46 -9.26 -0.57 7.13
C ASN A 46 -9.66 0.57 6.19
N ASP A 47 -10.65 1.35 6.60
CA ASP A 47 -11.11 2.49 5.83
C ASP A 47 -10.67 3.80 6.49
N PHE A 48 -10.07 4.68 5.71
CA PHE A 48 -9.56 5.98 6.13
C PHE A 48 -10.44 7.07 5.52
N TYR A 49 -11.06 7.86 6.38
CA TYR A 49 -11.88 9.00 5.98
C TYR A 49 -11.12 10.27 6.33
N VAL A 50 -10.52 10.89 5.31
CA VAL A 50 -9.70 12.11 5.45
C VAL A 50 -10.54 13.29 4.98
N GLU A 51 -10.88 14.19 5.90
CA GLU A 51 -11.68 15.36 5.60
C GLU A 51 -10.89 16.42 4.80
N ASP A 52 -11.64 17.38 4.27
CA ASP A 52 -11.09 18.49 3.51
C ASP A 52 -10.04 19.26 4.33
N GLY A 53 -8.88 19.53 3.72
CA GLY A 53 -7.82 20.31 4.32
C GLY A 53 -6.89 19.58 5.30
N ALA A 54 -7.14 18.32 5.61
CA ALA A 54 -6.29 17.54 6.51
C ALA A 54 -4.88 17.29 5.94
N ASP A 55 -3.88 17.31 6.81
CA ASP A 55 -2.49 16.93 6.51
C ASP A 55 -2.05 15.85 7.50
N VAL A 56 -1.89 14.62 7.01
CA VAL A 56 -1.68 13.44 7.84
C VAL A 56 -0.67 12.48 7.26
N ARG A 57 0.12 11.86 8.14
CA ARG A 57 1.00 10.73 7.84
C ARG A 57 0.40 9.44 8.39
N ILE A 58 0.31 8.40 7.56
CA ILE A 58 -0.19 7.09 7.95
C ILE A 58 0.91 6.07 7.71
N VAL A 59 1.23 5.27 8.72
CA VAL A 59 2.28 4.25 8.65
C VAL A 59 1.68 2.90 8.97
N ALA A 60 1.62 2.02 8.00
CA ALA A 60 1.25 0.62 8.15
C ALA A 60 2.49 -0.27 8.11
N GLY A 61 2.53 -1.26 8.96
CA GLY A 61 3.59 -2.28 8.98
C GLY A 61 2.96 -3.66 9.07
N CYS A 62 3.14 -4.49 8.04
CA CYS A 62 2.63 -5.85 8.03
C CYS A 62 3.81 -6.83 8.06
N GLY A 63 3.89 -7.62 9.12
CA GLY A 63 4.94 -8.62 9.30
C GLY A 63 4.36 -10.02 9.51
N ILE A 64 5.05 -11.03 9.00
CA ILE A 64 4.74 -12.44 9.30
C ILE A 64 5.98 -13.08 9.89
N HIS A 65 5.86 -13.53 11.14
CA HIS A 65 6.85 -14.40 11.79
C HIS A 65 6.33 -15.83 11.76
N ASN A 66 6.87 -16.66 10.87
CA ASN A 66 6.46 -18.06 10.74
C ASN A 66 7.59 -19.02 11.13
N SER A 67 7.44 -19.69 12.26
CA SER A 67 8.39 -20.71 12.76
C SER A 67 7.88 -22.14 12.54
N GLY A 68 6.74 -22.33 11.90
CA GLY A 68 6.13 -23.64 11.66
C GLY A 68 6.16 -24.06 10.18
N CYS A 69 5.42 -25.11 9.86
CA CYS A 69 5.37 -25.70 8.53
C CYS A 69 4.14 -25.32 7.69
N ASN A 70 3.16 -24.62 8.28
CA ASN A 70 1.96 -24.21 7.57
C ASN A 70 2.11 -22.79 7.06
N GLU A 71 1.47 -22.48 5.92
CA GLU A 71 1.40 -21.13 5.36
C GLU A 71 0.77 -20.17 6.37
N SER A 72 1.36 -18.97 6.50
CA SER A 72 0.75 -17.83 7.19
C SER A 72 0.49 -16.72 6.20
N ARG A 73 -0.72 -16.17 6.22
CA ARG A 73 -1.20 -15.22 5.22
C ARG A 73 -1.89 -14.03 5.86
N HIS A 74 -1.56 -12.85 5.37
CA HIS A 74 -2.25 -11.61 5.73
C HIS A 74 -2.70 -10.88 4.46
N ASP A 75 -4.00 -10.63 4.36
CA ASP A 75 -4.63 -9.88 3.29
C ASP A 75 -5.22 -8.59 3.90
N GLY A 76 -4.51 -7.49 3.78
CA GLY A 76 -4.95 -6.17 4.23
C GLY A 76 -5.64 -5.41 3.10
N ILE A 77 -6.90 -5.01 3.28
CA ILE A 77 -7.62 -4.17 2.33
C ILE A 77 -7.74 -2.78 2.95
N HIS A 78 -7.05 -1.82 2.38
CA HIS A 78 -7.02 -0.43 2.84
C HIS A 78 -7.73 0.46 1.82
N THR A 79 -8.72 1.22 2.28
CA THR A 79 -9.46 2.15 1.42
C THR A 79 -9.34 3.56 1.96
N PHE A 80 -8.87 4.47 1.13
CA PHE A 80 -8.68 5.89 1.47
C PHE A 80 -9.72 6.75 0.75
N HIS A 81 -10.54 7.43 1.52
CA HIS A 81 -11.47 8.45 1.04
C HIS A 81 -10.89 9.81 1.41
N VAL A 82 -10.26 10.47 0.46
CA VAL A 82 -9.55 11.74 0.68
C VAL A 82 -10.39 12.90 0.15
N GLY A 83 -10.71 13.83 1.02
CA GLY A 83 -11.43 15.05 0.71
C GLY A 83 -10.61 16.03 -0.16
N LYS A 84 -11.07 17.27 -0.25
CA LYS A 84 -10.43 18.33 -1.05
C LYS A 84 -9.31 19.01 -0.26
N ASN A 85 -8.32 19.55 -0.97
CA ASN A 85 -7.21 20.32 -0.39
C ASN A 85 -6.48 19.57 0.74
N ALA A 86 -6.49 18.26 0.73
CA ALA A 86 -5.85 17.42 1.72
C ALA A 86 -4.49 16.92 1.25
N ASN A 87 -3.61 16.61 2.20
CA ASN A 87 -2.31 16.02 1.95
C ASN A 87 -2.15 14.73 2.77
N VAL A 88 -2.06 13.60 2.10
CA VAL A 88 -1.91 12.29 2.74
C VAL A 88 -0.60 11.67 2.33
N ARG A 89 0.20 11.27 3.32
CA ARG A 89 1.37 10.42 3.11
C ARG A 89 1.13 9.06 3.74
N TYR A 90 1.05 8.02 2.93
CA TYR A 90 0.89 6.63 3.36
C TYR A 90 2.17 5.84 3.11
N GLU A 91 2.74 5.31 4.17
CA GLU A 91 3.93 4.48 4.15
C GLU A 91 3.56 3.05 4.56
N GLU A 92 3.87 2.08 3.71
CA GLU A 92 3.59 0.67 3.98
C GLU A 92 4.87 -0.15 3.92
N LYS A 93 5.11 -0.95 4.96
CA LYS A 93 6.28 -1.84 5.03
C LYS A 93 5.84 -3.28 5.24
N HIS A 94 6.35 -4.16 4.39
CA HIS A 94 6.12 -5.59 4.46
C HIS A 94 7.41 -6.33 4.75
N TYR A 95 7.35 -7.31 5.65
CA TYR A 95 8.50 -8.18 5.94
C TYR A 95 8.04 -9.57 6.40
N GLY A 96 8.89 -10.56 6.15
CA GLY A 96 8.73 -11.93 6.63
C GLY A 96 9.93 -12.37 7.44
N GLU A 97 9.70 -13.13 8.48
CA GLU A 97 10.71 -13.69 9.39
C GLU A 97 10.35 -15.09 9.84
N GLY A 98 11.30 -15.75 10.53
CA GLY A 98 11.13 -17.08 11.13
C GLY A 98 11.86 -18.17 10.33
N ASN A 99 12.14 -19.28 11.04
CA ASN A 99 12.93 -20.41 10.51
C ASN A 99 12.02 -21.56 10.03
N GLY A 100 10.70 -21.36 10.03
CA GLY A 100 9.75 -22.37 9.56
C GLY A 100 9.80 -22.56 8.06
N THR A 101 9.30 -23.70 7.60
CA THR A 101 9.18 -24.03 6.17
C THR A 101 7.86 -23.57 5.56
N GLY A 102 6.90 -23.13 6.39
CA GLY A 102 5.63 -22.60 5.91
C GLY A 102 5.78 -21.25 5.25
N ALA A 103 5.11 -21.05 4.12
CA ALA A 103 5.17 -19.81 3.36
C ALA A 103 4.64 -18.59 4.12
N ARG A 104 5.20 -17.43 3.83
CA ARG A 104 4.79 -16.10 4.32
C ARG A 104 4.20 -15.35 3.15
N VAL A 105 2.86 -15.15 3.18
CA VAL A 105 2.10 -14.59 2.07
C VAL A 105 1.45 -13.28 2.50
N LEU A 106 1.69 -12.22 1.73
CA LEU A 106 1.14 -10.88 1.95
C LEU A 106 0.49 -10.38 0.65
N ASN A 107 -0.83 -10.27 0.62
CA ASN A 107 -1.56 -9.77 -0.54
C ASN A 107 -2.35 -8.51 -0.18
N PRO A 108 -1.71 -7.34 -0.17
CA PRO A 108 -2.38 -6.08 0.14
C PRO A 108 -3.21 -5.58 -1.04
N VAL A 109 -4.37 -5.03 -0.72
CA VAL A 109 -5.20 -4.25 -1.65
C VAL A 109 -5.30 -2.83 -1.12
N THR A 110 -4.99 -1.84 -1.95
CA THR A 110 -5.07 -0.43 -1.60
C THR A 110 -5.95 0.30 -2.60
N ASN A 111 -7.08 0.83 -2.13
CA ASN A 111 -8.00 1.63 -2.93
C ASN A 111 -7.92 3.09 -2.48
N ILE A 112 -7.70 4.02 -3.40
CA ILE A 112 -7.44 5.43 -3.08
C ILE A 112 -8.33 6.33 -3.94
N PHE A 113 -9.19 7.10 -3.28
CA PHE A 113 -10.03 8.11 -3.91
C PHE A 113 -9.54 9.48 -3.48
N VAL A 114 -8.94 10.24 -4.40
CA VAL A 114 -8.30 11.52 -4.10
C VAL A 114 -9.18 12.66 -4.58
N GLY A 115 -9.65 13.49 -3.65
CA GLY A 115 -10.46 14.65 -3.94
C GLY A 115 -9.72 15.79 -4.63
N GLU A 116 -10.46 16.80 -5.05
CA GLU A 116 -9.97 17.96 -5.77
C GLU A 116 -8.82 18.66 -5.03
N ASN A 117 -7.76 19.02 -5.78
CA ASN A 117 -6.58 19.76 -5.27
C ASN A 117 -5.87 19.08 -4.09
N SER A 118 -5.98 17.76 -3.97
CA SER A 118 -5.34 16.97 -2.91
C SER A 118 -4.12 16.24 -3.42
N VAL A 119 -3.22 15.92 -2.49
CA VAL A 119 -1.99 15.17 -2.78
C VAL A 119 -2.00 13.87 -1.99
N PHE A 120 -1.75 12.76 -2.68
CA PHE A 120 -1.54 11.47 -2.05
C PHE A 120 -0.15 10.93 -2.41
N THR A 121 0.63 10.63 -1.38
CA THR A 121 1.95 10.01 -1.52
C THR A 121 1.88 8.59 -0.96
N LEU A 122 2.17 7.60 -1.79
CA LEU A 122 2.24 6.18 -1.43
C LEU A 122 3.69 5.71 -1.51
N ASP A 123 4.27 5.40 -0.36
CA ASP A 123 5.60 4.80 -0.24
C ASP A 123 5.48 3.35 0.23
N THR A 124 5.84 2.38 -0.60
CA THR A 124 5.82 0.97 -0.22
C THR A 124 7.23 0.38 -0.19
N ALA A 125 7.49 -0.51 0.76
CA ALA A 125 8.74 -1.23 0.86
C ALA A 125 8.51 -2.69 1.27
N GLN A 126 9.00 -3.63 0.45
CA GLN A 126 9.05 -5.05 0.75
C GLN A 126 10.46 -5.55 0.42
N ILE A 127 11.28 -5.76 1.45
CA ILE A 127 12.72 -5.97 1.25
C ILE A 127 13.17 -7.37 1.69
N LYS A 128 12.41 -8.06 2.55
CA LYS A 128 12.90 -9.30 3.16
C LYS A 128 11.79 -10.28 3.48
N GLY A 129 12.02 -11.54 3.13
CA GLY A 129 11.40 -12.71 3.76
C GLY A 129 9.92 -12.95 3.44
N VAL A 130 9.33 -12.23 2.50
CA VAL A 130 7.98 -12.53 1.99
C VAL A 130 8.13 -13.50 0.83
N ASP A 131 7.52 -14.69 0.95
CA ASP A 131 7.67 -15.74 -0.04
C ASP A 131 6.79 -15.52 -1.26
N SER A 132 5.61 -14.95 -1.06
CA SER A 132 4.69 -14.59 -2.14
C SER A 132 3.89 -13.34 -1.81
N THR A 133 3.76 -12.46 -2.79
CA THR A 133 2.89 -11.28 -2.70
C THR A 133 2.21 -11.01 -4.05
N VAL A 134 0.92 -10.66 -3.97
CA VAL A 134 0.19 -10.00 -5.06
C VAL A 134 -0.38 -8.72 -4.48
N ARG A 135 0.14 -7.59 -4.94
CA ARG A 135 -0.28 -6.25 -4.52
C ARG A 135 -1.23 -5.68 -5.57
N GLU A 136 -2.39 -5.22 -5.12
CA GLU A 136 -3.34 -4.50 -5.95
C GLU A 136 -3.48 -3.06 -5.45
N THR A 137 -3.25 -2.09 -6.33
CA THR A 137 -3.38 -0.66 -6.01
C THR A 137 -4.28 0.00 -7.04
N ASN A 138 -5.41 0.53 -6.60
CA ASN A 138 -6.40 1.18 -7.44
C ASN A 138 -6.57 2.63 -6.99
N VAL A 139 -6.42 3.58 -7.92
CA VAL A 139 -6.47 5.01 -7.61
C VAL A 139 -7.40 5.75 -8.55
N GLU A 140 -8.25 6.61 -7.99
CA GLU A 140 -9.02 7.58 -8.74
C GLU A 140 -8.61 9.00 -8.34
N LEU A 141 -8.27 9.84 -9.33
CA LEU A 141 -7.82 11.20 -9.12
C LEU A 141 -8.88 12.20 -9.57
N GLY A 142 -9.30 13.08 -8.67
CA GLY A 142 -10.14 14.23 -8.96
C GLY A 142 -9.38 15.36 -9.66
N LYS A 143 -10.07 16.50 -9.89
CA LYS A 143 -9.50 17.69 -10.51
C LYS A 143 -8.30 18.20 -9.70
N ASP A 144 -7.23 18.58 -10.40
CA ASP A 144 -5.98 19.10 -9.81
C ASP A 144 -5.34 18.14 -8.75
N ALA A 145 -5.81 16.90 -8.63
CA ALA A 145 -5.28 15.92 -7.69
C ALA A 145 -3.93 15.37 -8.17
N LYS A 146 -3.04 15.07 -7.21
CA LYS A 146 -1.69 14.57 -7.49
C LYS A 146 -1.42 13.28 -6.74
N LEU A 147 -0.88 12.30 -7.47
CA LEU A 147 -0.43 11.03 -6.91
C LEU A 147 1.07 10.86 -7.09
N TYR A 148 1.76 10.50 -6.03
CA TYR A 148 3.15 10.06 -6.05
C TYR A 148 3.24 8.65 -5.47
N VAL A 149 3.69 7.69 -6.28
CA VAL A 149 3.94 6.31 -5.84
C VAL A 149 5.42 6.01 -5.92
N THR A 150 6.00 5.54 -4.83
CA THR A 150 7.35 4.98 -4.78
C THR A 150 7.27 3.58 -4.23
N GLU A 151 7.63 2.59 -5.05
CA GLU A 151 7.71 1.20 -4.64
C GLU A 151 9.17 0.76 -4.55
N ARG A 152 9.52 0.08 -3.47
CA ARG A 152 10.82 -0.56 -3.28
C ARG A 152 10.61 -2.04 -3.00
N LEU A 153 11.13 -2.87 -3.89
CA LEU A 153 10.92 -4.30 -3.84
C LEU A 153 12.25 -5.04 -3.94
N MET A 154 12.46 -5.99 -3.05
CA MET A 154 13.56 -6.94 -3.15
C MET A 154 13.04 -8.36 -2.98
N THR A 155 13.43 -9.25 -3.88
CA THR A 155 13.13 -10.68 -3.82
C THR A 155 14.40 -11.50 -3.96
N ASP A 156 14.44 -12.65 -3.28
CA ASP A 156 15.59 -13.56 -3.29
C ASP A 156 15.13 -15.03 -3.27
N GLY A 157 15.96 -15.94 -3.71
CA GLY A 157 15.66 -17.37 -3.73
C GLY A 157 14.49 -17.69 -4.68
N GLU A 158 13.44 -18.32 -4.18
CA GLU A 158 12.25 -18.71 -4.95
C GLU A 158 11.06 -17.74 -4.72
N GLN A 159 11.30 -16.57 -4.16
CA GLN A 159 10.25 -15.59 -3.84
C GLN A 159 9.57 -15.06 -5.09
N LYS A 160 8.27 -14.76 -4.97
CA LYS A 160 7.46 -14.22 -6.06
C LYS A 160 6.74 -12.95 -5.61
N ALA A 161 6.85 -11.91 -6.43
CA ALA A 161 6.17 -10.65 -6.17
C ALA A 161 5.51 -10.11 -7.44
N GLU A 162 4.22 -9.83 -7.34
CA GLU A 162 3.44 -9.19 -8.40
C GLU A 162 2.88 -7.87 -7.83
N SER A 163 3.03 -6.78 -8.59
CA SER A 163 2.49 -5.47 -8.26
C SER A 163 1.67 -4.94 -9.44
N ASN A 164 0.39 -4.79 -9.21
CA ASN A 164 -0.58 -4.25 -10.15
C ASN A 164 -1.02 -2.87 -9.66
N ILE A 165 -0.83 -1.83 -10.47
CA ILE A 165 -1.22 -0.47 -10.15
C ILE A 165 -2.11 0.06 -11.28
N GLU A 166 -3.34 0.44 -10.95
CA GLU A 166 -4.23 1.12 -11.88
C GLU A 166 -4.56 2.52 -11.35
N VAL A 167 -4.35 3.54 -12.18
CA VAL A 167 -4.66 4.93 -11.87
C VAL A 167 -5.60 5.50 -12.91
N GLN A 168 -6.80 5.90 -12.47
CA GLN A 168 -7.79 6.63 -13.26
C GLN A 168 -7.59 8.13 -13.05
N LEU A 169 -7.11 8.84 -14.06
CA LEU A 169 -6.94 10.29 -14.04
C LEU A 169 -8.25 10.95 -14.56
N ASN A 170 -9.25 11.01 -13.68
CA ASN A 170 -10.61 11.44 -14.03
C ASN A 170 -10.76 12.96 -14.09
N GLY A 171 -10.07 13.68 -13.20
CA GLY A 171 -10.17 15.13 -13.08
C GLY A 171 -9.21 15.88 -14.03
N GLU A 172 -9.66 17.05 -14.51
CA GLU A 172 -8.80 17.94 -15.27
C GLU A 172 -7.57 18.36 -14.46
N ASP A 173 -6.42 18.45 -15.13
CA ASP A 173 -5.11 18.78 -14.58
C ASP A 173 -4.62 17.85 -13.43
N SER A 174 -5.21 16.66 -13.33
CA SER A 174 -4.70 15.61 -12.45
C SER A 174 -3.37 15.04 -12.94
N SER A 175 -2.55 14.55 -12.02
CA SER A 175 -1.25 13.99 -12.37
C SER A 175 -0.86 12.79 -11.50
N ALA A 176 -0.15 11.84 -12.09
CA ALA A 176 0.38 10.67 -11.40
C ALA A 176 1.85 10.44 -11.77
N GLN A 177 2.67 10.17 -10.75
CA GLN A 177 4.03 9.71 -10.92
C GLN A 177 4.18 8.38 -10.20
N ILE A 178 4.56 7.33 -10.92
CA ILE A 178 4.76 5.98 -10.41
C ILE A 178 6.21 5.58 -10.66
N VAL A 179 6.96 5.34 -9.58
CA VAL A 179 8.35 4.90 -9.63
C VAL A 179 8.48 3.59 -8.89
N SER A 180 8.80 2.51 -9.60
CA SER A 180 9.15 1.21 -9.00
C SER A 180 10.64 0.97 -9.12
N ARG A 181 11.28 0.62 -8.00
CA ARG A 181 12.69 0.24 -7.93
C ARG A 181 12.81 -1.12 -7.30
N SER A 182 13.42 -2.05 -8.00
CA SER A 182 13.46 -3.43 -7.55
C SER A 182 14.83 -4.08 -7.72
N VAL A 183 15.06 -5.10 -6.88
CA VAL A 183 16.19 -6.00 -6.97
C VAL A 183 15.66 -7.43 -6.93
N GLY A 184 15.91 -8.19 -7.99
CA GLY A 184 15.64 -9.63 -8.04
C GLY A 184 16.93 -10.42 -7.93
N LYS A 185 16.94 -11.48 -7.12
CA LYS A 185 18.10 -12.34 -6.89
C LYS A 185 17.69 -13.80 -6.80
N GLY A 186 18.62 -14.72 -7.08
CA GLY A 186 18.38 -16.17 -7.07
C GLY A 186 17.52 -16.59 -8.27
N ASN A 187 16.44 -17.33 -8.02
CA ASN A 187 15.43 -17.71 -9.00
C ASN A 187 14.11 -16.96 -8.76
N SER A 188 14.16 -15.82 -8.09
CA SER A 188 12.97 -15.07 -7.75
C SER A 188 12.29 -14.48 -8.98
N VAL A 189 10.99 -14.24 -8.89
CA VAL A 189 10.19 -13.67 -9.98
C VAL A 189 9.51 -12.41 -9.53
N GLN A 190 9.65 -11.34 -10.31
CA GLN A 190 8.96 -10.08 -10.11
C GLN A 190 8.15 -9.73 -11.35
N THR A 191 6.93 -9.30 -11.13
CA THR A 191 6.03 -8.81 -12.18
C THR A 191 5.49 -7.44 -11.78
N PHE A 192 5.58 -6.46 -12.69
CA PHE A 192 5.10 -5.10 -12.45
C PHE A 192 4.19 -4.68 -13.61
N HIS A 193 2.92 -4.41 -13.28
CA HIS A 193 1.89 -4.00 -14.22
C HIS A 193 1.34 -2.62 -13.84
N PRO A 194 2.00 -1.51 -14.23
CA PRO A 194 1.45 -0.18 -14.06
C PRO A 194 0.50 0.17 -15.22
N ASN A 195 -0.64 0.74 -14.88
CA ASN A 195 -1.63 1.22 -15.83
C ASN A 195 -2.12 2.61 -15.43
N ALA A 196 -1.94 3.60 -16.29
CA ALA A 196 -2.46 4.96 -16.10
C ALA A 196 -3.44 5.30 -17.21
N ILE A 197 -4.69 5.57 -16.85
CA ILE A 197 -5.80 5.83 -17.78
C ILE A 197 -6.19 7.30 -17.68
N GLY A 198 -5.91 8.06 -18.75
CA GLY A 198 -6.26 9.46 -18.84
C GLY A 198 -7.69 9.65 -19.36
N ASN A 199 -8.60 10.08 -18.49
CA ASN A 199 -10.00 10.34 -18.82
C ASN A 199 -10.29 11.83 -19.05
N SER A 200 -9.29 12.70 -18.83
CA SER A 200 -9.35 14.15 -19.05
C SER A 200 -7.97 14.70 -19.41
N LYS A 201 -7.81 16.01 -19.50
CA LYS A 201 -6.49 16.64 -19.62
C LYS A 201 -5.69 16.35 -18.35
N CYS A 202 -4.64 15.54 -18.46
CA CYS A 202 -3.89 15.02 -17.33
C CYS A 202 -2.44 14.69 -17.74
N GLN A 203 -1.63 14.30 -16.74
CA GLN A 203 -0.25 13.89 -16.94
C GLN A 203 0.04 12.61 -16.15
N ALA A 204 0.79 11.68 -16.73
CA ALA A 204 1.28 10.50 -16.04
C ALA A 204 2.74 10.24 -16.41
N HIS A 205 3.53 9.82 -15.40
CA HIS A 205 4.89 9.35 -15.56
C HIS A 205 5.04 8.00 -14.88
N ILE A 206 5.55 7.01 -15.61
CA ILE A 206 5.82 5.67 -15.08
C ILE A 206 7.29 5.35 -15.31
N GLN A 207 7.99 4.97 -14.24
CA GLN A 207 9.39 4.56 -14.29
C GLN A 207 9.56 3.23 -13.54
N CYS A 208 10.28 2.30 -14.16
CA CYS A 208 10.64 1.04 -13.55
C CYS A 208 12.15 0.81 -13.69
N ASP A 209 12.84 0.78 -12.56
CA ASP A 209 14.27 0.51 -12.48
C ASP A 209 14.47 -0.84 -11.77
N SER A 210 15.06 -1.82 -12.46
CA SER A 210 15.28 -3.16 -11.92
C SER A 210 16.75 -3.56 -12.02
N ILE A 211 17.27 -4.14 -10.94
CA ILE A 211 18.54 -4.85 -10.91
C ILE A 211 18.23 -6.34 -10.81
N ILE A 212 18.70 -7.09 -11.79
CA ILE A 212 18.48 -8.55 -11.87
C ILE A 212 19.81 -9.24 -11.68
N MET A 213 19.86 -10.18 -10.74
CA MET A 213 21.04 -10.94 -10.37
C MET A 213 20.74 -12.43 -10.43
N ASP A 214 21.76 -13.24 -10.73
CA ASP A 214 21.71 -14.69 -10.85
C ASP A 214 20.73 -15.13 -11.97
N HIS A 215 19.62 -15.75 -11.64
CA HIS A 215 18.59 -16.27 -12.56
C HIS A 215 17.19 -15.69 -12.32
N ALA A 216 17.13 -14.55 -11.64
CA ALA A 216 15.86 -13.90 -11.35
C ALA A 216 15.18 -13.37 -12.63
#